data_0912dc6de6ceeddb83f75722c3c38af7
#
_entry.id   0912dc6de6ceeddb83f75722c3c38af7
#
_cell.length_a   1.000
_cell.length_b   1.000
_cell.length_c   1.000
_cell.angle_alpha   90.00
_cell.angle_beta   90.00
_cell.angle_gamma   90.00
#
_symmetry.space_group_name_H-M   'P 1'
#
loop_
_entity.id
_entity.type
_entity.pdbx_description
1 polymer ?
#
loop_
_entity_poly.entity_id
_entity_poly.type
_entity_poly.pdbx_seq_one_letter_code
_entity_poly.pdbx_strand_id
1 'polypeptide(L)'
;MKSSDLADAPLDGEDLHVLGRIAALYDTLDPVPDGLVERIQFGITLDALHAEVAELQRAGDLVGVRSAEATEARSVTFASASLTVMITITPTTPERVRLDGWAAPGEGAAVELHTADGPLAASADADGRFVFEDVPRGLARLLITPAAGSGLPPVVTPSVEI
;
A
#
# COMPACT_ATOMS: atom_id res chain seq x y z
N MET A 1 42.78 4.48 33.83
CA MET A 1 41.37 4.07 33.55
C MET A 1 41.36 3.50 32.16
N LYS A 2 41.01 2.23 31.98
CA LYS A 2 41.04 1.58 30.66
C LYS A 2 39.76 1.96 29.91
N SER A 3 39.83 2.20 28.60
CA SER A 3 38.69 2.54 27.74
C SER A 3 37.51 1.54 27.82
N SER A 4 37.73 0.32 28.26
CA SER A 4 36.70 -0.70 28.46
C SER A 4 35.81 -0.45 29.68
N ASP A 5 36.30 0.29 30.68
CA ASP A 5 35.54 0.57 31.91
C ASP A 5 34.45 1.63 31.69
N LEU A 6 34.61 2.47 30.63
CA LEU A 6 33.65 3.49 30.25
C LEU A 6 32.50 2.92 29.37
N ALA A 7 32.76 1.84 28.64
CA ALA A 7 31.78 1.22 27.78
C ALA A 7 30.70 0.46 28.55
N ASP A 8 30.99 0.00 29.76
CA ASP A 8 30.08 -0.74 30.64
C ASP A 8 29.43 0.13 31.72
N ALA A 9 29.75 1.44 31.75
CA ALA A 9 29.15 2.37 32.71
C ALA A 9 27.70 2.72 32.29
N PRO A 10 26.76 2.88 33.23
CA PRO A 10 25.43 3.37 32.90
C PRO A 10 25.52 4.80 32.35
N LEU A 11 24.64 5.12 31.40
CA LEU A 11 24.54 6.44 30.78
C LEU A 11 24.29 7.50 31.86
N ASP A 12 25.04 8.57 31.82
CA ASP A 12 24.83 9.73 32.69
C ASP A 12 24.01 10.84 32.05
N GLY A 13 23.82 11.97 32.74
CA GLY A 13 23.02 13.08 32.25
C GLY A 13 23.62 13.79 31.02
N GLU A 14 24.92 13.79 30.85
CA GLU A 14 25.63 14.34 29.70
C GLU A 14 25.45 13.45 28.48
N ASP A 15 25.57 12.13 28.64
CA ASP A 15 25.31 11.13 27.63
C ASP A 15 23.87 11.24 27.09
N LEU A 16 22.88 11.34 27.99
CA LEU A 16 21.48 11.50 27.61
C LEU A 16 21.24 12.81 26.84
N HIS A 17 21.93 13.89 27.22
CA HIS A 17 21.85 15.16 26.48
C HIS A 17 22.42 15.03 25.06
N VAL A 18 23.57 14.38 24.90
CA VAL A 18 24.19 14.12 23.59
C VAL A 18 23.30 13.25 22.73
N LEU A 19 22.76 12.16 23.28
CA LEU A 19 21.83 11.29 22.58
C LEU A 19 20.56 12.02 22.14
N GLY A 20 20.02 12.89 22.99
CA GLY A 20 18.87 13.73 22.63
C GLY A 20 19.16 14.68 21.48
N ARG A 21 20.36 15.25 21.40
CA ARG A 21 20.76 16.09 20.24
C ARG A 21 20.93 15.29 18.96
N ILE A 22 21.47 14.08 19.07
CA ILE A 22 21.60 13.17 17.93
C ILE A 22 20.21 12.75 17.42
N ALA A 23 19.28 12.40 18.32
CA ALA A 23 17.91 12.06 17.94
C ALA A 23 17.24 13.23 17.21
N ALA A 24 17.31 14.45 17.74
CA ALA A 24 16.75 15.64 17.09
C ALA A 24 17.38 15.93 15.71
N LEU A 25 18.67 15.61 15.53
CA LEU A 25 19.34 15.71 14.23
C LEU A 25 18.75 14.73 13.22
N TYR A 26 18.56 13.47 13.61
CA TYR A 26 17.94 12.45 12.76
C TYR A 26 16.50 12.81 12.41
N ASP A 27 15.70 13.27 13.37
CA ASP A 27 14.32 13.70 13.12
C ASP A 27 14.24 14.83 12.07
N THR A 28 15.32 15.62 11.93
CA THR A 28 15.38 16.73 10.97
C THR A 28 15.93 16.32 9.62
N LEU A 29 16.95 15.46 9.59
CA LEU A 29 17.68 15.10 8.37
C LEU A 29 17.13 13.85 7.69
N ASP A 30 16.57 12.94 8.47
CA ASP A 30 16.02 11.65 8.00
C ASP A 30 14.76 11.32 8.80
N PRO A 31 13.68 12.14 8.66
CA PRO A 31 12.44 11.88 9.37
C PRO A 31 11.83 10.55 8.94
N VAL A 32 11.13 9.90 9.87
CA VAL A 32 10.37 8.69 9.54
C VAL A 32 9.38 9.00 8.42
N PRO A 33 9.44 8.28 7.28
CA PRO A 33 8.51 8.51 6.19
C PRO A 33 7.06 8.34 6.62
N ASP A 34 6.18 9.22 6.15
CA ASP A 34 4.75 9.14 6.42
C ASP A 34 4.21 7.75 6.06
N GLY A 35 3.37 7.22 6.93
CA GLY A 35 2.75 5.92 6.75
C GLY A 35 3.69 4.70 6.91
N LEU A 36 4.94 4.88 7.38
CA LEU A 36 5.86 3.73 7.59
C LEU A 36 5.33 2.78 8.66
N VAL A 37 4.81 3.32 9.76
CA VAL A 37 4.28 2.50 10.88
C VAL A 37 3.10 1.66 10.40
N GLU A 38 2.17 2.28 9.66
CA GLU A 38 1.00 1.61 9.08
C GLU A 38 1.41 0.53 8.08
N ARG A 39 2.43 0.78 7.25
CA ARG A 39 2.96 -0.22 6.32
C ARG A 39 3.57 -1.42 7.05
N ILE A 40 4.31 -1.19 8.15
CA ILE A 40 4.91 -2.25 8.96
C ILE A 40 3.82 -3.06 9.66
N GLN A 41 2.85 -2.40 10.30
CA GLN A 41 1.73 -3.06 10.96
C GLN A 41 0.90 -3.89 9.99
N PHE A 42 0.66 -3.36 8.80
CA PHE A 42 0.00 -4.11 7.73
C PHE A 42 0.82 -5.32 7.29
N GLY A 43 2.15 -5.19 7.12
CA GLY A 43 3.02 -6.31 6.79
C GLY A 43 2.95 -7.44 7.83
N ILE A 44 2.95 -7.10 9.12
CA ILE A 44 2.81 -8.06 10.22
C ILE A 44 1.44 -8.74 10.16
N THR A 45 0.37 -7.98 9.89
CA THR A 45 -0.99 -8.52 9.77
C THR A 45 -1.12 -9.48 8.59
N LEU A 46 -0.50 -9.18 7.45
CA LEU A 46 -0.49 -10.06 6.30
C LEU A 46 0.21 -11.38 6.55
N ASP A 47 1.36 -11.34 7.22
CA ASP A 47 2.10 -12.56 7.59
C ASP A 47 1.24 -13.47 8.49
N ALA A 48 0.49 -12.86 9.41
CA ALA A 48 -0.45 -13.57 10.29
C ALA A 48 -1.68 -14.14 9.54
N LEU A 49 -2.08 -13.55 8.43
CA LEU A 49 -3.24 -13.98 7.61
C LEU A 49 -2.90 -15.06 6.58
N HIS A 50 -1.65 -15.44 6.42
CA HIS A 50 -1.18 -16.33 5.35
C HIS A 50 -1.64 -15.87 3.95
N ALA A 51 -1.60 -14.55 3.72
CA ALA A 51 -2.01 -13.94 2.46
C ALA A 51 -1.03 -14.28 1.33
N GLU A 52 -1.56 -14.49 0.13
CA GLU A 52 -0.74 -14.56 -1.06
C GLU A 52 -0.29 -13.17 -1.50
N VAL A 53 0.97 -13.06 -1.95
CA VAL A 53 1.48 -11.83 -2.56
C VAL A 53 1.28 -11.94 -4.07
N ALA A 54 0.47 -11.06 -4.64
CA ALA A 54 0.28 -10.97 -6.08
C ALA A 54 1.50 -10.32 -6.76
N GLU A 55 1.79 -10.77 -7.98
CA GLU A 55 2.86 -10.19 -8.80
C GLU A 55 2.28 -9.20 -9.81
N LEU A 56 2.99 -8.11 -10.04
CA LEU A 56 2.66 -7.15 -11.09
C LEU A 56 2.91 -7.80 -12.46
N GLN A 57 1.86 -8.06 -13.23
CA GLN A 57 1.95 -8.69 -14.55
C GLN A 57 2.07 -7.66 -15.68
N ARG A 58 1.35 -6.56 -15.56
CA ARG A 58 1.34 -5.51 -16.57
C ARG A 58 0.98 -4.16 -15.97
N ALA A 59 1.81 -3.17 -16.23
CA ALA A 59 1.46 -1.76 -16.12
C ALA A 59 1.41 -1.22 -17.55
N GLY A 60 0.27 -0.72 -17.98
CA GLY A 60 0.09 -0.20 -19.35
C GLY A 60 -0.67 1.11 -19.32
N ASP A 61 -0.19 2.07 -20.09
CA ASP A 61 -0.96 3.24 -20.43
C ASP A 61 -2.00 2.82 -21.46
N LEU A 62 -3.27 3.09 -21.20
CA LEU A 62 -4.30 2.97 -22.22
C LEU A 62 -4.08 4.10 -23.22
N VAL A 63 -3.20 3.84 -24.19
CA VAL A 63 -3.02 4.74 -25.34
C VAL A 63 -4.26 4.61 -26.21
N GLY A 64 -5.28 5.38 -25.89
CA GLY A 64 -6.53 5.47 -26.62
C GLY A 64 -6.73 6.87 -27.16
N VAL A 65 -6.48 7.04 -28.46
CA VAL A 65 -7.00 8.10 -29.34
C VAL A 65 -6.57 9.54 -28.98
N ARG A 66 -5.77 10.10 -29.87
CA ARG A 66 -5.35 11.50 -29.94
C ARG A 66 -6.53 12.46 -29.80
N SER A 67 -6.75 12.96 -28.61
CA SER A 67 -7.41 14.25 -28.40
C SER A 67 -6.69 14.95 -27.25
N ALA A 68 -6.24 16.13 -27.52
CA ALA A 68 -5.57 17.02 -26.60
C ALA A 68 -6.54 17.38 -25.47
N GLU A 69 -6.32 16.82 -24.29
CA GLU A 69 -6.96 16.94 -22.97
C GLU A 69 -7.35 15.57 -22.42
N ALA A 70 -6.65 14.51 -22.77
CA ALA A 70 -6.92 13.16 -22.26
C ALA A 70 -6.42 13.05 -20.83
N THR A 71 -7.33 12.92 -19.91
CA THR A 71 -7.12 12.28 -18.62
C THR A 71 -6.61 10.87 -18.90
N GLU A 72 -5.28 10.67 -18.85
CA GLU A 72 -4.66 9.39 -19.19
C GLU A 72 -5.02 8.35 -18.12
N ALA A 73 -5.97 7.48 -18.45
CA ALA A 73 -6.29 6.32 -17.62
C ALA A 73 -5.16 5.29 -17.76
N ARG A 74 -4.67 4.77 -16.64
CA ARG A 74 -3.64 3.75 -16.57
C ARG A 74 -4.22 2.45 -16.03
N SER A 75 -3.94 1.33 -16.69
CA SER A 75 -4.34 0.00 -16.21
C SER A 75 -3.16 -0.77 -15.64
N VAL A 76 -3.40 -1.42 -14.52
CA VAL A 76 -2.42 -2.27 -13.82
C VAL A 76 -3.07 -3.62 -13.55
N THR A 77 -2.35 -4.72 -13.85
CA THR A 77 -2.81 -6.08 -13.59
C THR A 77 -1.84 -6.78 -12.66
N PHE A 78 -2.40 -7.42 -11.64
CA PHE A 78 -1.68 -8.26 -10.69
C PHE A 78 -2.22 -9.68 -10.77
N ALA A 79 -1.38 -10.68 -10.58
CA ALA A 79 -1.78 -12.07 -10.49
C ALA A 79 -1.10 -12.76 -9.31
N SER A 80 -1.85 -13.61 -8.62
CA SER A 80 -1.35 -14.59 -7.67
C SER A 80 -1.73 -15.99 -8.13
N ALA A 81 -1.43 -17.02 -7.36
CA ALA A 81 -1.85 -18.38 -7.67
C ALA A 81 -3.37 -18.54 -7.64
N SER A 82 -4.06 -17.79 -6.79
CA SER A 82 -5.51 -17.94 -6.55
C SER A 82 -6.37 -16.88 -7.21
N LEU A 83 -5.82 -15.70 -7.57
CA LEU A 83 -6.59 -14.53 -7.96
C LEU A 83 -5.83 -13.66 -8.96
N THR A 84 -6.55 -13.14 -9.95
CA THR A 84 -6.08 -12.03 -10.79
C THR A 84 -6.90 -10.79 -10.47
N VAL A 85 -6.25 -9.64 -10.34
CA VAL A 85 -6.92 -8.36 -10.17
C VAL A 85 -6.40 -7.36 -11.18
N MET A 86 -7.30 -6.64 -11.83
CA MET A 86 -7.00 -5.55 -12.73
C MET A 86 -7.60 -4.27 -12.14
N ILE A 87 -6.83 -3.19 -12.15
CA ILE A 87 -7.30 -1.87 -11.78
C ILE A 87 -7.06 -0.88 -12.91
N THR A 88 -8.01 0.02 -13.09
CA THR A 88 -7.88 1.18 -13.98
C THR A 88 -7.93 2.43 -13.13
N ILE A 89 -6.88 3.24 -13.23
CA ILE A 89 -6.69 4.47 -12.48
C ILE A 89 -7.01 5.62 -13.41
N THR A 90 -8.03 6.41 -13.06
CA THR A 90 -8.49 7.56 -13.85
C THR A 90 -8.35 8.83 -13.02
N PRO A 91 -7.51 9.80 -13.40
CA PRO A 91 -7.43 11.08 -12.72
C PRO A 91 -8.78 11.81 -12.74
N THR A 92 -9.24 12.28 -11.58
CA THR A 92 -10.45 13.11 -11.43
C THR A 92 -10.10 14.56 -11.14
N THR A 93 -9.04 14.78 -10.38
CA THR A 93 -8.43 16.08 -10.12
C THR A 93 -6.90 15.94 -10.11
N PRO A 94 -6.12 17.04 -10.02
CA PRO A 94 -4.67 16.94 -9.87
C PRO A 94 -4.20 16.09 -8.68
N GLU A 95 -5.00 16.02 -7.61
CA GLU A 95 -4.67 15.35 -6.34
C GLU A 95 -5.47 14.07 -6.09
N ARG A 96 -6.48 13.78 -6.93
CA ARG A 96 -7.40 12.68 -6.71
C ARG A 96 -7.59 11.82 -7.96
N VAL A 97 -7.82 10.54 -7.72
CA VAL A 97 -8.12 9.57 -8.79
C VAL A 97 -9.39 8.77 -8.45
N ARG A 98 -10.01 8.23 -9.48
CA ARG A 98 -10.99 7.14 -9.40
C ARG A 98 -10.28 5.84 -9.75
N LEU A 99 -10.54 4.80 -9.01
CA LEU A 99 -10.01 3.46 -9.23
C LEU A 99 -11.16 2.50 -9.50
N ASP A 100 -11.24 2.00 -10.73
CA ASP A 100 -12.17 0.96 -11.13
C ASP A 100 -11.42 -0.37 -11.17
N GLY A 101 -11.89 -1.37 -10.43
CA GLY A 101 -11.23 -2.65 -10.27
C GLY A 101 -12.10 -3.84 -10.67
N TRP A 102 -11.43 -4.93 -11.04
CA TRP A 102 -12.05 -6.22 -11.31
C TRP A 102 -11.15 -7.34 -10.78
N ALA A 103 -11.73 -8.27 -10.02
CA ALA A 103 -11.06 -9.42 -9.46
C ALA A 103 -11.66 -10.71 -10.02
N ALA A 104 -10.83 -11.71 -10.30
CA ALA A 104 -11.27 -13.01 -10.80
C ALA A 104 -10.45 -14.17 -10.15
N PRO A 105 -11.11 -15.04 -9.39
CA PRO A 105 -12.49 -15.02 -8.93
C PRO A 105 -12.69 -13.91 -7.89
N GLY A 106 -13.82 -13.17 -7.92
CA GLY A 106 -13.97 -11.99 -7.08
C GLY A 106 -15.38 -11.74 -6.55
N GLU A 107 -16.36 -12.61 -6.88
CA GLU A 107 -17.74 -12.45 -6.41
C GLU A 107 -17.79 -12.31 -4.88
N GLY A 108 -18.35 -11.17 -4.40
CA GLY A 108 -18.53 -10.90 -2.99
C GLY A 108 -17.24 -10.72 -2.18
N ALA A 109 -16.08 -10.56 -2.84
CA ALA A 109 -14.83 -10.30 -2.16
C ALA A 109 -14.84 -8.94 -1.45
N ALA A 110 -14.29 -8.88 -0.24
CA ALA A 110 -13.98 -7.62 0.41
C ALA A 110 -12.65 -7.08 -0.14
N VAL A 111 -12.63 -5.80 -0.50
CA VAL A 111 -11.45 -5.14 -1.06
C VAL A 111 -11.09 -3.94 -0.19
N GLU A 112 -9.87 -3.90 0.29
CA GLU A 112 -9.33 -2.76 1.02
C GLU A 112 -8.22 -2.12 0.21
N LEU A 113 -8.31 -0.81 0.00
CA LEU A 113 -7.26 0.00 -0.61
C LEU A 113 -6.52 0.76 0.48
N HIS A 114 -5.28 0.41 0.72
CA HIS A 114 -4.42 1.05 1.71
C HIS A 114 -3.63 2.18 1.05
N THR A 115 -3.91 3.41 1.49
CA THR A 115 -3.26 4.64 1.06
C THR A 115 -2.48 5.26 2.22
N ALA A 116 -1.77 6.37 1.98
CA ALA A 116 -1.10 7.13 3.04
C ALA A 116 -2.10 7.73 4.05
N ASP A 117 -3.31 8.07 3.60
CA ASP A 117 -4.37 8.66 4.44
C ASP A 117 -5.17 7.60 5.22
N GLY A 118 -4.87 6.31 5.01
CA GLY A 118 -5.53 5.18 5.66
C GLY A 118 -6.23 4.23 4.68
N PRO A 119 -6.88 3.17 5.20
CA PRO A 119 -7.58 2.20 4.38
C PRO A 119 -8.96 2.69 3.95
N LEU A 120 -9.29 2.43 2.68
CA LEU A 120 -10.62 2.57 2.10
C LEU A 120 -11.17 1.17 1.82
N ALA A 121 -12.47 0.95 2.06
CA ALA A 121 -13.10 -0.35 1.88
C ALA A 121 -14.14 -0.32 0.76
N ALA A 122 -14.18 -1.39 -0.03
CA ALA A 122 -15.22 -1.67 -1.02
C ALA A 122 -15.56 -3.16 -1.03
N SER A 123 -16.68 -3.52 -1.64
CA SER A 123 -17.04 -4.91 -1.90
C SER A 123 -17.15 -5.12 -3.40
N ALA A 124 -16.64 -6.25 -3.86
CA ALA A 124 -16.82 -6.65 -5.25
C ALA A 124 -18.25 -7.16 -5.48
N ASP A 125 -18.82 -6.83 -6.63
CA ASP A 125 -20.13 -7.31 -7.05
C ASP A 125 -20.10 -8.78 -7.52
N ALA A 126 -21.20 -9.27 -8.06
CA ALA A 126 -21.32 -10.64 -8.58
C ALA A 126 -20.38 -10.92 -9.75
N ASP A 127 -19.97 -9.90 -10.48
CA ASP A 127 -18.99 -9.99 -11.57
C ASP A 127 -17.55 -9.77 -11.11
N GLY A 128 -17.32 -9.54 -9.81
CA GLY A 128 -16.01 -9.25 -9.24
C GLY A 128 -15.55 -7.81 -9.43
N ARG A 129 -16.46 -6.86 -9.74
CA ARG A 129 -16.12 -5.45 -9.95
C ARG A 129 -16.24 -4.66 -8.65
N PHE A 130 -15.33 -3.73 -8.47
CA PHE A 130 -15.31 -2.80 -7.33
C PHE A 130 -14.83 -1.42 -7.77
N VAL A 131 -15.18 -0.40 -6.98
CA VAL A 131 -14.85 0.99 -7.28
C VAL A 131 -14.43 1.70 -6.00
N PHE A 132 -13.39 2.51 -6.11
CA PHE A 132 -13.04 3.53 -5.13
C PHE A 132 -13.11 4.89 -5.82
N GLU A 133 -13.93 5.77 -5.28
CA GLU A 133 -14.04 7.15 -5.76
C GLU A 133 -13.22 8.07 -4.85
N ASP A 134 -12.74 9.17 -5.41
CA ASP A 134 -12.07 10.23 -4.66
C ASP A 134 -10.85 9.77 -3.84
N VAL A 135 -10.02 8.91 -4.44
CA VAL A 135 -8.81 8.36 -3.81
C VAL A 135 -7.68 9.38 -3.90
N PRO A 136 -6.95 9.67 -2.80
CA PRO A 136 -5.77 10.54 -2.85
C PRO A 136 -4.67 9.89 -3.69
N ARG A 137 -3.97 10.70 -4.49
CA ARG A 137 -2.80 10.23 -5.25
C ARG A 137 -1.68 9.82 -4.30
N GLY A 138 -0.87 8.89 -4.74
CA GLY A 138 0.31 8.40 -4.03
C GLY A 138 0.47 6.90 -4.10
N LEU A 139 1.27 6.35 -3.20
CA LEU A 139 1.46 4.90 -3.13
C LEU A 139 0.24 4.24 -2.47
N ALA A 140 -0.31 3.26 -3.18
CA ALA A 140 -1.43 2.47 -2.67
C ALA A 140 -1.21 0.97 -2.94
N ARG A 141 -1.87 0.12 -2.17
CA ARG A 141 -1.91 -1.33 -2.36
C ARG A 141 -3.29 -1.87 -2.02
N LEU A 142 -3.64 -2.98 -2.62
CA LEU A 142 -4.90 -3.66 -2.38
C LEU A 142 -4.69 -4.88 -1.49
N LEU A 143 -5.61 -5.10 -0.57
CA LEU A 143 -5.85 -6.36 0.10
C LEU A 143 -7.22 -6.86 -0.35
N ILE A 144 -7.25 -8.02 -0.98
CA ILE A 144 -8.48 -8.66 -1.44
C ILE A 144 -8.71 -9.89 -0.57
N THR A 145 -9.83 -9.88 0.14
CA THR A 145 -10.28 -11.02 0.96
C THR A 145 -11.45 -11.69 0.23
N PRO A 146 -11.25 -12.89 -0.34
CA PRO A 146 -12.30 -13.62 -1.02
C PRO A 146 -13.51 -13.87 -0.11
N ALA A 147 -14.69 -14.06 -0.71
CA ALA A 147 -15.91 -14.33 0.04
C ALA A 147 -15.75 -15.51 0.99
N ALA A 148 -16.42 -15.45 2.14
CA ALA A 148 -16.41 -16.52 3.13
C ALA A 148 -16.89 -17.84 2.51
N GLY A 149 -16.13 -18.93 2.73
CA GLY A 149 -16.43 -20.23 2.16
C GLY A 149 -15.84 -20.52 0.78
N SER A 150 -15.17 -19.57 0.15
CA SER A 150 -14.46 -19.78 -1.13
C SER A 150 -13.26 -20.72 -1.00
N GLY A 151 -12.68 -20.87 0.18
CA GLY A 151 -11.46 -21.64 0.43
C GLY A 151 -10.19 -20.97 -0.12
N LEU A 152 -10.29 -19.79 -0.68
CA LEU A 152 -9.15 -19.04 -1.21
C LEU A 152 -8.52 -18.18 -0.13
N PRO A 153 -7.20 -18.05 -0.11
CA PRO A 153 -6.50 -17.15 0.82
C PRO A 153 -6.72 -15.67 0.44
N PRO A 154 -6.56 -14.74 1.38
CA PRO A 154 -6.43 -13.33 1.06
C PRO A 154 -5.25 -13.07 0.13
N VAL A 155 -5.38 -12.06 -0.72
CA VAL A 155 -4.34 -11.66 -1.68
C VAL A 155 -3.97 -10.21 -1.48
N VAL A 156 -2.68 -9.91 -1.43
CA VAL A 156 -2.16 -8.55 -1.35
C VAL A 156 -1.36 -8.20 -2.59
N THR A 157 -1.54 -6.99 -3.09
CA THR A 157 -0.73 -6.49 -4.21
C THR A 157 0.53 -5.78 -3.72
N PRO A 158 1.58 -5.70 -4.53
CA PRO A 158 2.63 -4.70 -4.35
C PRO A 158 2.04 -3.28 -4.31
N SER A 159 2.77 -2.35 -3.70
CA SER A 159 2.41 -0.93 -3.77
C SER A 159 2.63 -0.41 -5.19
N VAL A 160 1.66 0.34 -5.69
CA VAL A 160 1.73 1.06 -6.97
C VAL A 160 1.42 2.51 -6.75
N GLU A 161 1.96 3.36 -7.59
CA GLU A 161 1.62 4.79 -7.61
C GLU A 161 0.30 4.99 -8.35
N ILE A 162 -0.63 5.70 -7.72
CA ILE A 162 -1.94 6.00 -8.26
C ILE A 162 -2.17 7.51 -8.37
#